data_08c2d4891a036723cc94a004383e5856
#
_entry.id   08c2d4891a036723cc94a004383e5856
#
_cell.length_a   1.000
_cell.length_b   1.000
_cell.length_c   1.000
_cell.angle_alpha   90.00
_cell.angle_beta   90.00
_cell.angle_gamma   90.00
#
_symmetry.space_group_name_H-M   'P 1'
#
loop_
_entity.id
_entity.type
_entity.pdbx_description
1 polymer ?
#
loop_
_entity_poly.entity_id
_entity_poly.type
_entity_poly.pdbx_seq_one_letter_code
_entity_poly.pdbx_strand_id
1 'polypeptide(L)'
;MGLYPEIEPHDRGMLDVGDGNQVYWEVCGNPRGKPVVMLHGGPGSGCTPHYRRYCDPAAYRIVLLDQRGSGRSTPHASAYDTDMGVNTTDRLIRDLELLRRRLDIERWLVWGVSWGSVLGLRYAQTHPHAVSELVLTGVATGSDPEVALLTRGLGRIFPEAFERFLGELPAHDRDGNLAAAYNRLIESPDPRVRERAARAWTDWETATVPAPPRSVERYEDAAFRMGFARTVTHYWGNDHFLGEGNAEGVVLRDAPLLKGIPGTLVQGSLDFGNLLGIVWRLHRAWPDSDLVVVDDAGHGPGAPGMAEALVAATDRYARG
;
A
#
# COMPACT_ATOMS: atom_id res chain seq x y z
N MET A 1 -6.93 20.81 10.96
CA MET A 1 -8.31 20.47 10.52
C MET A 1 -8.42 18.97 10.63
N GLY A 2 -9.45 18.42 11.30
CA GLY A 2 -9.58 16.97 11.44
C GLY A 2 -10.12 16.32 10.15
N LEU A 3 -10.32 14.99 10.19
CA LEU A 3 -10.92 14.25 9.08
C LEU A 3 -12.31 14.77 8.70
N TYR A 4 -12.66 14.71 7.43
CA TYR A 4 -13.99 15.02 6.93
C TYR A 4 -15.05 14.03 7.47
N PRO A 5 -16.34 14.39 7.43
CA PRO A 5 -17.43 13.48 7.83
C PRO A 5 -17.43 12.17 7.03
N GLU A 6 -18.03 11.15 7.60
CA GLU A 6 -18.31 9.91 6.88
C GLU A 6 -19.34 10.16 5.77
N ILE A 7 -19.10 9.55 4.61
CA ILE A 7 -19.97 9.62 3.45
C ILE A 7 -20.13 8.25 2.83
N GLU A 8 -21.26 8.04 2.15
CA GLU A 8 -21.53 6.80 1.42
C GLU A 8 -21.20 6.94 -0.08
N PRO A 9 -20.84 5.86 -0.76
CA PRO A 9 -20.62 5.88 -2.20
C PRO A 9 -21.96 6.04 -2.93
N HIS A 10 -21.97 6.89 -3.95
CA HIS A 10 -23.11 7.06 -4.85
C HIS A 10 -23.03 6.15 -6.09
N ASP A 11 -21.85 5.56 -6.35
CA ASP A 11 -21.63 4.59 -7.43
C ASP A 11 -20.61 3.54 -6.97
N ARG A 12 -20.77 2.29 -7.43
CA ARG A 12 -19.87 1.17 -7.11
C ARG A 12 -20.09 0.01 -8.04
N GLY A 13 -19.10 -0.85 -8.17
CA GLY A 13 -19.22 -2.03 -9.01
C GLY A 13 -18.00 -2.94 -8.98
N MET A 14 -18.06 -3.96 -9.83
CA MET A 14 -16.95 -4.84 -10.13
C MET A 14 -16.47 -4.54 -11.55
N LEU A 15 -15.17 -4.35 -11.73
CA LEU A 15 -14.53 -4.13 -13.02
C LEU A 15 -13.81 -5.41 -13.44
N ASP A 16 -14.17 -5.98 -14.56
CA ASP A 16 -13.40 -7.05 -15.18
C ASP A 16 -12.07 -6.48 -15.68
N VAL A 17 -10.98 -6.97 -15.10
CA VAL A 17 -9.62 -6.54 -15.43
C VAL A 17 -8.81 -7.62 -16.18
N GLY A 18 -9.52 -8.67 -16.63
CA GLY A 18 -8.92 -9.84 -17.26
C GLY A 18 -8.29 -10.81 -16.28
N ASP A 19 -7.69 -11.86 -16.82
CA ASP A 19 -7.03 -12.93 -16.05
C ASP A 19 -7.97 -13.61 -15.02
N GLY A 20 -9.30 -13.56 -15.23
CA GLY A 20 -10.29 -14.07 -14.28
C GLY A 20 -10.49 -13.21 -13.03
N ASN A 21 -9.97 -11.97 -13.02
CA ASN A 21 -10.06 -11.06 -11.88
C ASN A 21 -11.10 -9.97 -12.10
N GLN A 22 -11.83 -9.67 -11.00
CA GLN A 22 -12.75 -8.55 -10.89
C GLN A 22 -12.34 -7.64 -9.75
N VAL A 23 -12.09 -6.38 -10.04
CA VAL A 23 -11.68 -5.39 -9.05
C VAL A 23 -12.89 -4.60 -8.58
N TYR A 24 -13.11 -4.59 -7.26
CA TYR A 24 -14.14 -3.75 -6.65
C TYR A 24 -13.71 -2.29 -6.68
N TRP A 25 -14.64 -1.42 -7.04
CA TRP A 25 -14.46 0.03 -6.99
C TRP A 25 -15.71 0.72 -6.46
N GLU A 26 -15.52 1.93 -5.89
CA GLU A 26 -16.60 2.82 -5.47
C GLU A 26 -16.23 4.27 -5.70
N VAL A 27 -17.26 5.12 -5.88
CA VAL A 27 -17.13 6.57 -6.05
C VAL A 27 -18.00 7.27 -5.04
N CYS A 28 -17.43 8.24 -4.34
CA CYS A 28 -18.11 9.09 -3.37
C CYS A 28 -17.76 10.56 -3.55
N GLY A 29 -18.41 11.42 -2.77
CA GLY A 29 -18.22 12.87 -2.82
C GLY A 29 -18.91 13.52 -4.01
N ASN A 30 -18.30 14.59 -4.55
CA ASN A 30 -18.85 15.40 -5.64
C ASN A 30 -18.62 14.71 -7.00
N PRO A 31 -19.67 14.29 -7.74
CA PRO A 31 -19.49 13.66 -9.06
C PRO A 31 -18.78 14.54 -10.10
N ARG A 32 -18.78 15.85 -9.91
CA ARG A 32 -18.12 16.85 -10.77
C ARG A 32 -16.87 17.44 -10.14
N GLY A 33 -16.47 16.92 -8.97
CA GLY A 33 -15.27 17.36 -8.26
C GLY A 33 -13.98 16.87 -8.92
N LYS A 34 -12.86 17.37 -8.41
CA LYS A 34 -11.52 16.92 -8.82
C LYS A 34 -11.36 15.42 -8.56
N PRO A 35 -10.99 14.62 -9.55
CA PRO A 35 -10.84 13.18 -9.31
C PRO A 35 -9.65 12.87 -8.39
N VAL A 36 -9.85 11.97 -7.44
CA VAL A 36 -8.78 11.39 -6.63
C VAL A 36 -8.96 9.86 -6.56
N VAL A 37 -7.88 9.11 -6.69
CA VAL A 37 -7.85 7.67 -6.45
C VAL A 37 -7.11 7.35 -5.16
N MET A 38 -7.72 6.50 -4.32
CA MET A 38 -7.17 6.07 -3.03
C MET A 38 -6.55 4.69 -3.16
N LEU A 39 -5.22 4.59 -2.96
CA LEU A 39 -4.45 3.35 -3.05
C LEU A 39 -4.11 2.83 -1.66
N HIS A 40 -4.70 1.69 -1.30
CA HIS A 40 -4.47 1.05 -0.01
C HIS A 40 -3.09 0.41 0.10
N GLY A 41 -2.65 0.19 1.34
CA GLY A 41 -1.38 -0.44 1.69
C GLY A 41 -1.43 -1.97 1.76
N GLY A 42 -0.45 -2.53 2.44
CA GLY A 42 -0.17 -3.95 2.56
C GLY A 42 1.10 -4.31 1.78
N PRO A 43 1.00 -4.85 0.53
CA PRO A 43 -0.21 -5.05 -0.30
C PRO A 43 -1.22 -6.04 0.31
N GLY A 44 -2.49 -5.91 -0.07
CA GLY A 44 -3.51 -6.85 0.39
C GLY A 44 -4.50 -6.32 1.45
N SER A 45 -4.34 -5.07 1.92
CA SER A 45 -5.20 -4.53 2.99
C SER A 45 -6.66 -4.28 2.58
N GLY A 46 -6.92 -3.98 1.31
CA GLY A 46 -8.20 -3.44 0.87
C GLY A 46 -8.46 -2.01 1.37
N CYS A 47 -9.39 -1.32 0.74
CA CYS A 47 -9.86 -0.01 1.19
C CYS A 47 -10.97 -0.13 2.23
N THR A 48 -10.98 0.81 3.18
CA THR A 48 -12.05 0.96 4.17
C THR A 48 -12.78 2.28 3.97
N PRO A 49 -14.02 2.43 4.48
CA PRO A 49 -14.74 3.70 4.43
C PRO A 49 -13.96 4.88 5.02
N HIS A 50 -13.02 4.62 5.92
CA HIS A 50 -12.19 5.65 6.54
C HIS A 50 -11.35 6.43 5.53
N TYR A 51 -10.92 5.80 4.42
CA TYR A 51 -10.16 6.48 3.35
C TYR A 51 -10.93 7.63 2.70
N ARG A 52 -12.27 7.59 2.67
CA ARG A 52 -13.13 8.65 2.10
C ARG A 52 -12.98 9.98 2.82
N ARG A 53 -12.49 9.97 4.06
CA ARG A 53 -12.45 11.11 4.99
C ARG A 53 -11.21 12.00 4.86
N TYR A 54 -10.24 11.61 4.01
CA TYR A 54 -9.02 12.39 3.79
C TYR A 54 -9.16 13.46 2.71
N CYS A 55 -10.31 13.53 2.03
CA CYS A 55 -10.59 14.50 0.98
C CYS A 55 -11.92 15.22 1.24
N ASP A 56 -11.98 16.53 0.93
CA ASP A 56 -13.23 17.30 1.00
C ASP A 56 -14.27 16.69 0.03
N PRO A 57 -15.39 16.13 0.53
CA PRO A 57 -16.40 15.53 -0.33
C PRO A 57 -17.14 16.54 -1.21
N ALA A 58 -17.06 17.84 -0.92
CA ALA A 58 -17.64 18.87 -1.78
C ALA A 58 -16.71 19.23 -2.96
N ALA A 59 -15.40 19.06 -2.79
CA ALA A 59 -14.39 19.40 -3.78
C ALA A 59 -13.97 18.20 -4.66
N TYR A 60 -13.98 16.99 -4.09
CA TYR A 60 -13.42 15.80 -4.73
C TYR A 60 -14.47 14.81 -5.21
N ARG A 61 -14.19 14.18 -6.36
CA ARG A 61 -14.74 12.91 -6.80
C ARG A 61 -13.79 11.81 -6.32
N ILE A 62 -14.14 11.15 -5.23
CA ILE A 62 -13.27 10.23 -4.50
C ILE A 62 -13.50 8.80 -4.98
N VAL A 63 -12.47 8.21 -5.60
CA VAL A 63 -12.49 6.83 -6.12
C VAL A 63 -11.68 5.94 -5.18
N LEU A 64 -12.29 4.87 -4.68
CA LEU A 64 -11.60 3.80 -3.97
C LEU A 64 -11.63 2.54 -4.82
N LEU A 65 -10.55 1.74 -4.76
CA LEU A 65 -10.54 0.40 -5.34
C LEU A 65 -9.86 -0.57 -4.38
N ASP A 66 -10.35 -1.80 -4.36
CA ASP A 66 -9.64 -2.90 -3.71
C ASP A 66 -8.77 -3.58 -4.78
N GLN A 67 -7.45 -3.56 -4.60
CA GLN A 67 -6.51 -4.17 -5.55
C GLN A 67 -6.78 -5.68 -5.70
N ARG A 68 -6.26 -6.30 -6.77
CA ARG A 68 -6.43 -7.75 -7.01
C ARG A 68 -6.15 -8.57 -5.76
N GLY A 69 -6.99 -9.57 -5.50
CA GLY A 69 -6.85 -10.48 -4.36
C GLY A 69 -7.20 -9.88 -2.99
N SER A 70 -7.61 -8.61 -2.93
CA SER A 70 -7.78 -7.86 -1.68
C SER A 70 -9.23 -7.43 -1.46
N GLY A 71 -9.63 -7.30 -0.21
CA GLY A 71 -10.90 -6.70 0.17
C GLY A 71 -12.11 -7.37 -0.49
N ARG A 72 -12.84 -6.63 -1.31
CA ARG A 72 -14.05 -7.08 -2.02
C ARG A 72 -13.77 -7.56 -3.45
N SER A 73 -12.52 -7.45 -3.93
CA SER A 73 -12.11 -7.95 -5.24
C SER A 73 -12.06 -9.47 -5.28
N THR A 74 -12.31 -10.06 -6.45
CA THR A 74 -12.38 -11.51 -6.63
C THR A 74 -11.53 -11.99 -7.82
N PRO A 75 -10.93 -13.19 -7.72
CA PRO A 75 -10.89 -14.07 -6.55
C PRO A 75 -10.08 -13.44 -5.40
N HIS A 76 -10.42 -13.75 -4.15
CA HIS A 76 -9.70 -13.24 -2.99
C HIS A 76 -8.46 -14.08 -2.70
N ALA A 77 -7.35 -13.47 -2.30
CA ALA A 77 -6.06 -14.15 -2.07
C ALA A 77 -6.09 -15.18 -0.92
N SER A 78 -7.13 -15.19 -0.07
CA SER A 78 -7.31 -16.22 0.95
C SER A 78 -7.72 -17.57 0.39
N ALA A 79 -8.30 -17.64 -0.80
CA ALA A 79 -8.65 -18.87 -1.45
C ALA A 79 -7.38 -19.49 -2.07
N TYR A 80 -7.10 -20.75 -1.71
CA TYR A 80 -5.85 -21.41 -2.10
C TYR A 80 -5.69 -21.58 -3.62
N ASP A 81 -6.78 -21.75 -4.32
CA ASP A 81 -6.86 -21.90 -5.79
C ASP A 81 -6.75 -20.58 -6.55
N THR A 82 -6.69 -19.43 -5.85
CA THR A 82 -6.44 -18.14 -6.50
C THR A 82 -5.06 -18.12 -7.14
N ASP A 83 -5.02 -17.83 -8.45
CA ASP A 83 -3.75 -17.65 -9.17
C ASP A 83 -3.10 -16.31 -8.78
N MET A 84 -2.05 -16.40 -7.95
CA MET A 84 -1.26 -15.22 -7.56
C MET A 84 -0.28 -14.79 -8.66
N GLY A 85 0.02 -15.62 -9.66
CA GLY A 85 0.95 -15.29 -10.75
C GLY A 85 0.46 -14.12 -11.62
N VAL A 86 -0.85 -13.85 -11.62
CA VAL A 86 -1.45 -12.70 -12.31
C VAL A 86 -1.63 -11.46 -11.42
N ASN A 87 -1.15 -11.51 -10.18
CA ASN A 87 -1.20 -10.39 -9.23
C ASN A 87 0.19 -9.75 -9.14
N THR A 88 0.49 -8.82 -10.02
CA THR A 88 1.79 -8.15 -10.17
C THR A 88 1.62 -6.64 -10.26
N THR A 89 2.67 -5.87 -10.02
CA THR A 89 2.63 -4.40 -10.08
C THR A 89 2.19 -3.89 -11.45
N ASP A 90 2.67 -4.47 -12.54
CA ASP A 90 2.25 -4.07 -13.89
C ASP A 90 0.75 -4.35 -14.14
N ARG A 91 0.21 -5.45 -13.56
CA ARG A 91 -1.23 -5.73 -13.65
C ARG A 91 -2.05 -4.72 -12.86
N LEU A 92 -1.61 -4.35 -11.64
CA LEU A 92 -2.27 -3.30 -10.86
C LEU A 92 -2.27 -1.94 -11.55
N ILE A 93 -1.17 -1.58 -12.21
CA ILE A 93 -1.09 -0.35 -13.01
C ILE A 93 -2.09 -0.38 -14.18
N ARG A 94 -2.20 -1.51 -14.86
CA ARG A 94 -3.21 -1.69 -15.92
C ARG A 94 -4.64 -1.60 -15.39
N ASP A 95 -4.90 -2.16 -14.22
CA ASP A 95 -6.21 -2.10 -13.57
C ASP A 95 -6.60 -0.65 -13.24
N LEU A 96 -5.65 0.16 -12.76
CA LEU A 96 -5.84 1.60 -12.54
C LEU A 96 -6.22 2.32 -13.84
N GLU A 97 -5.54 2.04 -14.95
CA GLU A 97 -5.85 2.62 -16.26
C GLU A 97 -7.21 2.18 -16.80
N LEU A 98 -7.60 0.91 -16.59
CA LEU A 98 -8.92 0.42 -16.96
C LEU A 98 -10.01 1.13 -16.14
N LEU A 99 -9.83 1.27 -14.83
CA LEU A 99 -10.77 1.98 -13.96
C LEU A 99 -10.87 3.46 -14.32
N ARG A 100 -9.73 4.14 -14.53
CA ARG A 100 -9.68 5.54 -14.93
C ARG A 100 -10.50 5.79 -16.19
N ARG A 101 -10.28 4.98 -17.22
CA ARG A 101 -11.02 5.06 -18.50
C ARG A 101 -12.50 4.70 -18.34
N ARG A 102 -12.82 3.68 -17.53
CA ARG A 102 -14.21 3.29 -17.21
C ARG A 102 -15.02 4.42 -16.59
N LEU A 103 -14.35 5.24 -15.77
CA LEU A 103 -14.94 6.38 -15.07
C LEU A 103 -14.85 7.69 -15.85
N ASP A 104 -14.33 7.68 -17.08
CA ASP A 104 -14.13 8.87 -17.93
C ASP A 104 -13.32 9.96 -17.22
N ILE A 105 -12.21 9.55 -16.57
CA ILE A 105 -11.29 10.44 -15.87
C ILE A 105 -10.05 10.64 -16.72
N GLU A 106 -9.73 11.88 -17.09
CA GLU A 106 -8.53 12.22 -17.85
C GLU A 106 -7.28 12.15 -16.98
N ARG A 107 -7.32 12.78 -15.81
CA ARG A 107 -6.24 12.81 -14.80
C ARG A 107 -6.84 12.78 -13.40
N TRP A 108 -6.14 12.18 -12.47
CA TRP A 108 -6.51 12.17 -11.07
C TRP A 108 -5.36 12.46 -10.13
N LEU A 109 -5.66 13.02 -8.97
CA LEU A 109 -4.77 13.00 -7.84
C LEU A 109 -4.62 11.54 -7.36
N VAL A 110 -3.40 11.10 -7.09
CA VAL A 110 -3.14 9.78 -6.51
C VAL A 110 -2.82 9.94 -5.03
N TRP A 111 -3.68 9.38 -4.18
CA TRP A 111 -3.45 9.29 -2.76
C TRP A 111 -3.03 7.87 -2.41
N GLY A 112 -1.86 7.69 -1.76
CA GLY A 112 -1.32 6.37 -1.46
C GLY A 112 -0.74 6.25 -0.06
N VAL A 113 -0.97 5.09 0.59
CA VAL A 113 -0.42 4.78 1.91
C VAL A 113 0.41 3.50 1.86
N SER A 114 1.64 3.53 2.44
CA SER A 114 2.51 2.36 2.53
C SER A 114 2.77 1.74 1.13
N TRP A 115 2.44 0.48 0.90
CA TRP A 115 2.45 -0.12 -0.44
C TRP A 115 1.74 0.75 -1.49
N GLY A 116 0.63 1.40 -1.13
CA GLY A 116 -0.07 2.33 -2.02
C GLY A 116 0.81 3.49 -2.48
N SER A 117 1.84 3.89 -1.72
CA SER A 117 2.82 4.88 -2.17
C SER A 117 3.77 4.32 -3.23
N VAL A 118 4.22 3.08 -3.09
CA VAL A 118 5.04 2.38 -4.11
C VAL A 118 4.27 2.29 -5.42
N LEU A 119 3.03 1.79 -5.36
CA LEU A 119 2.16 1.64 -6.52
C LEU A 119 1.86 2.99 -7.18
N GLY A 120 1.54 4.02 -6.36
CA GLY A 120 1.27 5.38 -6.84
C GLY A 120 2.47 6.04 -7.52
N LEU A 121 3.66 5.90 -6.94
CA LEU A 121 4.91 6.39 -7.52
C LEU A 121 5.20 5.68 -8.85
N ARG A 122 5.13 4.36 -8.88
CA ARG A 122 5.37 3.58 -10.09
C ARG A 122 4.35 3.89 -11.19
N TYR A 123 3.07 4.05 -10.81
CA TYR A 123 2.03 4.49 -11.74
C TYR A 123 2.32 5.87 -12.32
N ALA A 124 2.69 6.86 -11.50
CA ALA A 124 3.03 8.20 -11.97
C ALA A 124 4.28 8.21 -12.88
N GLN A 125 5.28 7.38 -12.57
CA GLN A 125 6.49 7.23 -13.41
C GLN A 125 6.19 6.63 -14.78
N THR A 126 5.21 5.72 -14.88
CA THR A 126 4.86 5.03 -16.14
C THR A 126 3.73 5.73 -16.90
N HIS A 127 2.85 6.46 -16.21
CA HIS A 127 1.69 7.15 -16.76
C HIS A 127 1.60 8.61 -16.29
N PRO A 128 2.65 9.43 -16.48
CA PRO A 128 2.70 10.79 -15.92
C PRO A 128 1.56 11.68 -16.40
N HIS A 129 1.03 11.43 -17.60
CA HIS A 129 -0.09 12.17 -18.17
C HIS A 129 -1.43 11.91 -17.45
N ALA A 130 -1.56 10.80 -16.73
CA ALA A 130 -2.77 10.40 -16.02
C ALA A 130 -2.81 10.90 -14.55
N VAL A 131 -1.70 11.48 -14.05
CA VAL A 131 -1.56 11.93 -12.66
C VAL A 131 -1.49 13.43 -12.62
N SER A 132 -2.35 14.06 -11.83
CA SER A 132 -2.32 15.51 -11.59
C SER A 132 -1.40 15.88 -10.44
N GLU A 133 -1.49 15.18 -9.32
CA GLU A 133 -0.66 15.32 -8.12
C GLU A 133 -0.53 13.98 -7.38
N LEU A 134 0.42 13.90 -6.44
CA LEU A 134 0.53 12.80 -5.49
C LEU A 134 0.44 13.31 -4.04
N VAL A 135 -0.33 12.59 -3.21
CA VAL A 135 -0.32 12.73 -1.75
C VAL A 135 0.00 11.36 -1.17
N LEU A 136 1.17 11.21 -0.57
CA LEU A 136 1.69 9.92 -0.13
C LEU A 136 2.03 9.95 1.36
N THR A 137 1.74 8.84 2.06
CA THR A 137 2.02 8.70 3.50
C THR A 137 2.55 7.32 3.84
N GLY A 138 3.32 7.20 4.94
CA GLY A 138 4.03 5.97 5.22
C GLY A 138 4.84 5.53 4.01
N VAL A 139 5.62 6.47 3.47
CA VAL A 139 6.17 6.41 2.11
C VAL A 139 7.24 5.33 2.00
N ALA A 140 7.06 4.43 1.05
CA ALA A 140 7.99 3.35 0.70
C ALA A 140 8.38 3.44 -0.77
N THR A 141 9.49 2.83 -1.12
CA THR A 141 9.94 2.67 -2.52
C THR A 141 9.94 1.20 -2.97
N GLY A 142 9.71 0.26 -2.05
CA GLY A 142 9.66 -1.18 -2.33
C GLY A 142 11.03 -1.77 -2.67
N SER A 143 12.12 -1.15 -2.23
CA SER A 143 13.48 -1.62 -2.48
C SER A 143 13.86 -2.82 -1.59
N ASP A 144 14.83 -3.63 -2.03
CA ASP A 144 15.34 -4.76 -1.26
C ASP A 144 15.85 -4.38 0.14
N PRO A 145 16.58 -3.25 0.34
CA PRO A 145 16.95 -2.80 1.67
C PRO A 145 15.78 -2.50 2.60
N GLU A 146 14.65 -2.00 2.07
CA GLU A 146 13.43 -1.79 2.86
C GLU A 146 12.81 -3.13 3.28
N VAL A 147 12.72 -4.10 2.37
CA VAL A 147 12.25 -5.46 2.70
C VAL A 147 13.18 -6.13 3.72
N ALA A 148 14.49 -6.01 3.54
CA ALA A 148 15.47 -6.54 4.48
C ALA A 148 15.36 -5.90 5.87
N LEU A 149 15.11 -4.58 5.94
CA LEU A 149 14.85 -3.89 7.19
C LEU A 149 13.60 -4.45 7.88
N LEU A 150 12.48 -4.49 7.15
CA LEU A 150 11.17 -4.90 7.68
C LEU A 150 11.14 -6.37 8.12
N THR A 151 11.82 -7.25 7.40
CA THR A 151 11.78 -8.69 7.67
C THR A 151 12.89 -9.17 8.60
N ARG A 152 14.02 -8.43 8.69
CA ARG A 152 15.20 -8.86 9.48
C ARG A 152 15.75 -7.75 10.37
N GLY A 153 15.91 -6.55 9.83
CA GLY A 153 16.60 -5.44 10.53
C GLY A 153 15.91 -5.06 11.83
N LEU A 154 14.57 -5.03 11.84
CA LEU A 154 13.74 -4.73 13.01
C LEU A 154 13.84 -5.80 14.11
N GLY A 155 14.39 -6.97 13.83
CA GLY A 155 14.67 -7.99 14.85
C GLY A 155 15.62 -7.51 15.96
N ARG A 156 16.45 -6.49 15.69
CA ARG A 156 17.30 -5.85 16.72
C ARG A 156 16.49 -5.00 17.70
N ILE A 157 15.33 -4.54 17.30
CA ILE A 157 14.43 -3.71 18.12
C ILE A 157 13.39 -4.61 18.82
N PHE A 158 12.93 -5.66 18.13
CA PHE A 158 11.88 -6.58 18.59
C PHE A 158 12.40 -8.03 18.66
N PRO A 159 13.41 -8.35 19.50
CA PRO A 159 14.13 -9.64 19.44
C PRO A 159 13.24 -10.84 19.72
N GLU A 160 12.35 -10.79 20.72
CA GLU A 160 11.46 -11.90 21.05
C GLU A 160 10.46 -12.20 19.93
N ALA A 161 9.86 -11.17 19.33
CA ALA A 161 8.96 -11.34 18.17
C ALA A 161 9.71 -11.88 16.96
N PHE A 162 10.96 -11.46 16.77
CA PHE A 162 11.80 -11.94 15.68
C PHE A 162 12.21 -13.41 15.84
N GLU A 163 12.53 -13.85 17.07
CA GLU A 163 12.82 -15.27 17.33
C GLU A 163 11.62 -16.16 17.00
N ARG A 164 10.40 -15.74 17.38
CA ARG A 164 9.17 -16.46 17.00
C ARG A 164 8.96 -16.47 15.49
N PHE A 165 9.10 -15.32 14.85
CA PHE A 165 8.99 -15.16 13.40
C PHE A 165 10.00 -16.05 12.68
N LEU A 166 11.28 -15.98 13.02
CA LEU A 166 12.32 -16.79 12.40
C LEU A 166 12.16 -18.29 12.72
N GLY A 167 11.62 -18.61 13.91
CA GLY A 167 11.42 -19.98 14.39
C GLY A 167 10.45 -20.80 13.56
N GLU A 168 9.47 -20.16 12.90
CA GLU A 168 8.51 -20.85 12.02
C GLU A 168 9.15 -21.34 10.71
N LEU A 169 10.27 -20.73 10.29
CA LEU A 169 10.97 -21.11 9.08
C LEU A 169 11.90 -22.31 9.28
N PRO A 170 11.99 -23.22 8.29
CA PRO A 170 13.05 -24.24 8.25
C PRO A 170 14.44 -23.60 8.36
N ALA A 171 15.38 -24.29 9.04
CA ALA A 171 16.71 -23.74 9.31
C ALA A 171 17.44 -23.24 8.05
N HIS A 172 17.30 -23.95 6.93
CA HIS A 172 17.95 -23.63 5.66
C HIS A 172 17.34 -22.42 4.94
N ASP A 173 16.16 -21.95 5.36
CA ASP A 173 15.47 -20.77 4.79
C ASP A 173 15.69 -19.48 5.60
N ARG A 174 16.38 -19.57 6.75
CA ARG A 174 16.53 -18.46 7.69
C ARG A 174 17.51 -17.40 7.27
N ASP A 175 18.43 -17.68 6.36
CA ASP A 175 19.50 -16.74 5.94
C ASP A 175 19.18 -15.94 4.69
N GLY A 176 18.19 -16.37 3.90
CA GLY A 176 17.79 -15.73 2.65
C GLY A 176 16.74 -14.62 2.77
N ASN A 177 16.01 -14.39 1.69
CA ASN A 177 14.83 -13.54 1.67
C ASN A 177 13.70 -14.18 2.48
N LEU A 178 13.43 -13.63 3.67
CA LEU A 178 12.43 -14.18 4.59
C LEU A 178 11.00 -14.10 4.05
N ALA A 179 10.68 -13.07 3.26
CA ALA A 179 9.36 -12.95 2.63
C ALA A 179 9.16 -14.08 1.60
N ALA A 180 10.16 -14.39 0.78
CA ALA A 180 10.11 -15.51 -0.15
C ALA A 180 10.00 -16.85 0.59
N ALA A 181 10.69 -17.01 1.72
CA ALA A 181 10.60 -18.21 2.56
C ALA A 181 9.19 -18.40 3.13
N TYR A 182 8.60 -17.33 3.66
CA TYR A 182 7.21 -17.33 4.14
C TYR A 182 6.20 -17.57 3.02
N ASN A 183 6.42 -17.00 1.83
CA ASN A 183 5.56 -17.24 0.68
C ASN A 183 5.49 -18.75 0.34
N ARG A 184 6.65 -19.45 0.36
CA ARG A 184 6.67 -20.92 0.15
C ARG A 184 5.84 -21.67 1.20
N LEU A 185 5.86 -21.26 2.47
CA LEU A 185 5.03 -21.88 3.51
C LEU A 185 3.53 -21.58 3.29
N ILE A 186 3.21 -20.36 2.90
CA ILE A 186 1.82 -19.93 2.64
C ILE A 186 1.25 -20.60 1.38
N GLU A 187 2.09 -20.97 0.42
CA GLU A 187 1.70 -21.74 -0.77
C GLU A 187 1.76 -23.28 -0.55
N SER A 188 2.02 -23.73 0.69
CA SER A 188 2.03 -25.16 1.02
C SER A 188 0.69 -25.85 0.71
N PRO A 189 0.67 -27.09 0.21
CA PRO A 189 -0.57 -27.87 0.06
C PRO A 189 -1.25 -28.18 1.42
N ASP A 190 -0.47 -28.22 2.53
CA ASP A 190 -1.02 -28.44 3.88
C ASP A 190 -1.62 -27.15 4.45
N PRO A 191 -2.96 -27.10 4.69
CA PRO A 191 -3.61 -25.93 5.22
C PRO A 191 -3.12 -25.54 6.63
N ARG A 192 -2.61 -26.48 7.41
CA ARG A 192 -2.07 -26.20 8.75
C ARG A 192 -0.76 -25.43 8.66
N VAL A 193 0.06 -25.75 7.66
CA VAL A 193 1.31 -25.00 7.41
C VAL A 193 0.97 -23.57 6.97
N ARG A 194 0.05 -23.42 6.04
CA ARG A 194 -0.40 -22.10 5.57
C ARG A 194 -0.88 -21.21 6.71
N GLU A 195 -1.77 -21.77 7.55
CA GLU A 195 -2.38 -20.99 8.65
C GLU A 195 -1.34 -20.57 9.70
N ARG A 196 -0.41 -21.45 10.09
CA ARG A 196 0.66 -21.08 11.01
C ARG A 196 1.58 -20.01 10.42
N ALA A 197 1.96 -20.15 9.16
CA ALA A 197 2.80 -19.16 8.48
C ALA A 197 2.10 -17.78 8.36
N ALA A 198 0.82 -17.76 7.99
CA ALA A 198 0.05 -16.52 7.90
C ALA A 198 -0.08 -15.85 9.27
N ARG A 199 -0.33 -16.61 10.35
CA ARG A 199 -0.38 -16.07 11.72
C ARG A 199 0.98 -15.52 12.14
N ALA A 200 2.06 -16.26 11.96
CA ALA A 200 3.40 -15.80 12.33
C ALA A 200 3.80 -14.52 11.57
N TRP A 201 3.41 -14.40 10.30
CA TRP A 201 3.61 -13.17 9.53
C TRP A 201 2.86 -11.99 10.14
N THR A 202 1.55 -12.15 10.42
CA THR A 202 0.74 -11.04 10.96
C THR A 202 1.09 -10.71 12.42
N ASP A 203 1.57 -11.67 13.21
CA ASP A 203 2.10 -11.42 14.55
C ASP A 203 3.38 -10.57 14.49
N TRP A 204 4.24 -10.81 13.49
CA TRP A 204 5.41 -9.99 13.22
C TRP A 204 5.05 -8.58 12.78
N GLU A 205 4.12 -8.43 11.84
CA GLU A 205 3.56 -7.12 11.43
C GLU A 205 3.03 -6.34 12.64
N THR A 206 2.25 -7.01 13.49
CA THR A 206 1.68 -6.40 14.70
C THR A 206 2.77 -5.91 15.67
N ALA A 207 3.87 -6.65 15.80
CA ALA A 207 4.97 -6.28 16.69
C ALA A 207 5.78 -5.10 16.15
N THR A 208 5.98 -5.01 14.83
CA THR A 208 6.90 -4.06 14.20
C THR A 208 6.24 -2.78 13.71
N VAL A 209 4.94 -2.81 13.45
CA VAL A 209 4.14 -1.66 13.02
C VAL A 209 3.13 -1.34 14.12
N PRO A 210 3.52 -0.55 15.15
CA PRO A 210 2.60 -0.14 16.20
C PRO A 210 1.38 0.55 15.59
N ALA A 211 0.21 -0.06 15.77
CA ALA A 211 -1.04 0.42 15.25
C ALA A 211 -2.09 0.46 16.36
N PRO A 212 -3.14 1.29 16.23
CA PRO A 212 -4.25 1.26 17.17
C PRO A 212 -4.83 -0.18 17.27
N PRO A 213 -5.33 -0.60 18.45
CA PRO A 213 -5.84 -1.97 18.67
C PRO A 213 -6.80 -2.48 17.58
N ARG A 214 -7.67 -1.62 17.06
CA ARG A 214 -8.61 -1.98 15.97
C ARG A 214 -7.93 -2.39 14.65
N SER A 215 -6.72 -1.92 14.40
CA SER A 215 -5.98 -2.32 13.19
C SER A 215 -5.44 -3.74 13.30
N VAL A 216 -5.23 -4.21 14.52
CA VAL A 216 -4.74 -5.56 14.84
C VAL A 216 -5.89 -6.55 14.86
N GLU A 217 -7.08 -6.15 15.34
CA GLU A 217 -8.28 -6.99 15.40
C GLU A 217 -8.66 -7.61 14.05
N ARG A 218 -8.37 -6.93 12.94
CA ARG A 218 -8.63 -7.47 11.58
C ARG A 218 -7.84 -8.75 11.29
N TYR A 219 -6.67 -8.94 11.92
CA TYR A 219 -5.87 -10.15 11.76
C TYR A 219 -6.46 -11.37 12.49
N GLU A 220 -7.48 -11.19 13.32
CA GLU A 220 -8.25 -12.29 13.92
C GLU A 220 -9.21 -12.92 12.90
N ASP A 221 -9.63 -12.20 11.88
CA ASP A 221 -10.34 -12.78 10.73
C ASP A 221 -9.38 -13.64 9.90
N ALA A 222 -9.68 -14.94 9.80
CA ALA A 222 -8.81 -15.90 9.15
C ALA A 222 -8.66 -15.66 7.65
N ALA A 223 -9.73 -15.19 6.99
CA ALA A 223 -9.69 -14.90 5.56
C ALA A 223 -8.86 -13.65 5.29
N PHE A 224 -9.05 -12.60 6.09
CA PHE A 224 -8.24 -11.39 5.98
C PHE A 224 -6.76 -11.70 6.26
N ARG A 225 -6.45 -12.40 7.35
CA ARG A 225 -5.08 -12.80 7.73
C ARG A 225 -4.38 -13.57 6.61
N MET A 226 -5.03 -14.59 6.08
CA MET A 226 -4.50 -15.41 4.98
C MET A 226 -4.28 -14.57 3.71
N GLY A 227 -5.29 -13.83 3.28
CA GLY A 227 -5.21 -13.00 2.07
C GLY A 227 -4.12 -11.94 2.16
N PHE A 228 -4.02 -11.27 3.31
CA PHE A 228 -3.01 -10.26 3.57
C PHE A 228 -1.60 -10.87 3.56
N ALA A 229 -1.34 -11.90 4.38
CA ALA A 229 -0.03 -12.53 4.48
C ALA A 229 0.42 -13.11 3.13
N ARG A 230 -0.49 -13.77 2.39
CA ARG A 230 -0.20 -14.31 1.07
C ARG A 230 0.17 -13.23 0.07
N THR A 231 -0.58 -12.12 0.06
CA THR A 231 -0.32 -11.03 -0.88
C THR A 231 0.99 -10.31 -0.54
N VAL A 232 1.23 -9.95 0.73
CA VAL A 232 2.48 -9.28 1.13
C VAL A 232 3.71 -10.15 0.81
N THR A 233 3.69 -11.43 1.20
CA THR A 233 4.83 -12.34 0.96
C THR A 233 5.05 -12.63 -0.52
N HIS A 234 3.99 -12.65 -1.32
CA HIS A 234 4.06 -12.76 -2.77
C HIS A 234 4.80 -11.57 -3.39
N TYR A 235 4.46 -10.34 -3.01
CA TYR A 235 5.12 -9.15 -3.53
C TYR A 235 6.55 -9.00 -3.00
N TRP A 236 6.75 -9.09 -1.69
CA TRP A 236 8.06 -8.90 -1.07
C TRP A 236 9.05 -10.04 -1.38
N GLY A 237 8.52 -11.23 -1.66
CA GLY A 237 9.31 -12.37 -2.09
C GLY A 237 9.72 -12.34 -3.56
N ASN A 238 9.13 -11.42 -4.37
CA ASN A 238 9.37 -11.26 -5.80
C ASN A 238 9.69 -9.81 -6.18
N ASP A 239 10.47 -9.11 -5.35
CA ASP A 239 10.98 -7.75 -5.59
C ASP A 239 9.87 -6.76 -5.98
N HIS A 240 8.68 -6.94 -5.39
CA HIS A 240 7.47 -6.19 -5.69
C HIS A 240 7.08 -6.18 -7.18
N PHE A 241 7.63 -7.06 -8.00
CA PHE A 241 7.45 -7.04 -9.47
C PHE A 241 7.76 -5.69 -10.11
N LEU A 242 8.76 -4.98 -9.57
CA LEU A 242 9.18 -3.65 -10.07
C LEU A 242 10.20 -3.74 -11.20
N GLY A 243 10.61 -4.94 -11.59
CA GLY A 243 11.57 -5.19 -12.66
C GLY A 243 13.02 -5.32 -12.17
N GLU A 244 13.93 -5.55 -13.11
CA GLU A 244 15.35 -5.73 -12.80
C GLU A 244 15.98 -4.47 -12.17
N GLY A 245 16.89 -4.69 -11.23
CA GLY A 245 17.64 -3.62 -10.56
C GLY A 245 16.93 -3.07 -9.33
N ASN A 246 15.96 -3.77 -8.73
CA ASN A 246 15.28 -3.32 -7.52
C ASN A 246 16.18 -3.32 -6.27
N ALA A 247 17.36 -3.93 -6.34
CA ALA A 247 18.35 -3.92 -5.24
C ALA A 247 18.72 -2.48 -4.79
N GLU A 248 18.74 -1.51 -5.71
CA GLU A 248 18.97 -0.10 -5.40
C GLU A 248 17.69 0.74 -5.35
N GLY A 249 16.52 0.13 -5.64
CA GLY A 249 15.21 0.77 -5.65
C GLY A 249 14.86 1.41 -6.99
N VAL A 250 14.12 0.67 -7.84
CA VAL A 250 13.63 1.14 -9.15
C VAL A 250 12.85 2.45 -9.02
N VAL A 251 11.97 2.55 -8.02
CA VAL A 251 11.14 3.75 -7.79
C VAL A 251 12.00 4.98 -7.51
N LEU A 252 13.07 4.82 -6.69
CA LEU A 252 13.98 5.92 -6.37
C LEU A 252 14.87 6.29 -7.57
N ARG A 253 15.38 5.31 -8.31
CA ARG A 253 16.15 5.52 -9.54
C ARG A 253 15.36 6.33 -10.56
N ASP A 254 14.08 5.99 -10.72
CA ASP A 254 13.18 6.58 -11.71
C ASP A 254 12.45 7.84 -11.17
N ALA A 255 12.79 8.34 -9.98
CA ALA A 255 12.21 9.56 -9.41
C ALA A 255 12.29 10.81 -10.32
N PRO A 256 13.32 11.01 -11.16
CA PRO A 256 13.34 12.12 -12.11
C PRO A 256 12.19 12.13 -13.12
N LEU A 257 11.52 10.98 -13.37
CA LEU A 257 10.34 10.89 -14.24
C LEU A 257 9.10 11.57 -13.63
N LEU A 258 9.13 11.86 -12.31
CA LEU A 258 8.06 12.60 -11.63
C LEU A 258 8.14 14.12 -11.84
N LYS A 259 9.14 14.62 -12.59
CA LYS A 259 9.28 16.04 -12.87
C LYS A 259 8.02 16.63 -13.49
N GLY A 260 7.54 17.74 -12.92
CA GLY A 260 6.31 18.42 -13.35
C GLY A 260 5.03 17.88 -12.74
N ILE A 261 5.10 16.84 -11.89
CA ILE A 261 3.97 16.37 -11.09
C ILE A 261 4.17 16.87 -9.66
N PRO A 262 3.32 17.76 -9.13
CA PRO A 262 3.41 18.18 -7.73
C PRO A 262 3.13 17.02 -6.78
N GLY A 263 3.86 16.96 -5.67
CA GLY A 263 3.66 15.92 -4.67
C GLY A 263 3.75 16.43 -3.23
N THR A 264 3.06 15.75 -2.32
CA THR A 264 3.23 15.92 -0.87
C THR A 264 3.51 14.57 -0.23
N LEU A 265 4.68 14.45 0.40
CA LEU A 265 5.10 13.30 1.16
C LEU A 265 4.84 13.59 2.64
N VAL A 266 3.93 12.87 3.28
CA VAL A 266 3.62 13.02 4.71
C VAL A 266 4.19 11.82 5.46
N GLN A 267 5.19 12.04 6.32
CA GLN A 267 5.93 10.98 6.98
C GLN A 267 6.02 11.18 8.48
N GLY A 268 5.69 10.13 9.24
CA GLY A 268 5.90 10.12 10.68
C GLY A 268 7.38 9.96 11.03
N SER A 269 7.88 10.74 12.00
CA SER A 269 9.28 10.69 12.43
C SER A 269 9.66 9.37 13.14
N LEU A 270 8.68 8.65 13.69
CA LEU A 270 8.83 7.36 14.37
C LEU A 270 8.34 6.18 13.52
N ASP A 271 8.25 6.34 12.22
CA ASP A 271 7.93 5.24 11.31
C ASP A 271 9.15 4.34 11.14
N PHE A 272 9.23 3.27 11.92
CA PHE A 272 10.33 2.30 11.84
C PHE A 272 10.23 1.37 10.63
N GLY A 273 9.04 1.24 10.04
CA GLY A 273 8.83 0.43 8.85
C GLY A 273 9.34 1.11 7.59
N ASN A 274 9.10 2.41 7.48
CA ASN A 274 9.51 3.23 6.34
C ASN A 274 10.32 4.43 6.84
N LEU A 275 11.63 4.21 6.95
CA LEU A 275 12.52 5.19 7.57
C LEU A 275 12.56 6.51 6.79
N LEU A 276 12.56 7.62 7.53
CA LEU A 276 12.60 8.97 6.96
C LEU A 276 13.76 9.18 5.97
N GLY A 277 14.86 8.45 6.11
CA GLY A 277 16.02 8.54 5.19
C GLY A 277 15.71 8.20 3.73
N ILE A 278 14.85 7.21 3.48
CA ILE A 278 14.45 6.86 2.10
C ILE A 278 13.50 7.93 1.54
N VAL A 279 12.57 8.42 2.37
CA VAL A 279 11.62 9.49 1.99
C VAL A 279 12.38 10.79 1.66
N TRP A 280 13.40 11.10 2.46
CA TRP A 280 14.30 12.23 2.20
C TRP A 280 15.03 12.10 0.85
N ARG A 281 15.57 10.92 0.54
CA ARG A 281 16.21 10.66 -0.76
C ARG A 281 15.24 10.83 -1.92
N LEU A 282 14.01 10.33 -1.79
CA LEU A 282 12.95 10.49 -2.78
C LEU A 282 12.62 11.97 -3.00
N HIS A 283 12.38 12.71 -1.91
CA HIS A 283 12.14 14.17 -1.96
C HIS A 283 13.27 14.92 -2.67
N ARG A 284 14.51 14.59 -2.35
CA ARG A 284 15.68 15.21 -3.01
C ARG A 284 15.80 14.89 -4.51
N ALA A 285 15.31 13.73 -4.93
CA ALA A 285 15.32 13.30 -6.33
C ALA A 285 14.08 13.78 -7.11
N TRP A 286 13.05 14.26 -6.41
CA TRP A 286 11.80 14.76 -6.98
C TRP A 286 11.53 16.22 -6.56
N PRO A 287 12.06 17.22 -7.33
CA PRO A 287 12.02 18.64 -6.95
C PRO A 287 10.63 19.25 -6.78
N ASP A 288 9.61 18.69 -7.44
CA ASP A 288 8.23 19.17 -7.36
C ASP A 288 7.47 18.58 -6.15
N SER A 289 8.17 17.88 -5.24
CA SER A 289 7.59 17.35 -4.02
C SER A 289 7.83 18.27 -2.82
N ASP A 290 6.88 18.26 -1.88
CA ASP A 290 7.05 18.79 -0.52
C ASP A 290 7.14 17.62 0.47
N LEU A 291 8.01 17.73 1.47
CA LEU A 291 8.11 16.77 2.57
C LEU A 291 7.58 17.39 3.86
N VAL A 292 6.55 16.77 4.42
CA VAL A 292 5.95 17.11 5.72
C VAL A 292 6.31 16.00 6.69
N VAL A 293 7.19 16.28 7.64
CA VAL A 293 7.51 15.35 8.73
C VAL A 293 6.60 15.66 9.90
N VAL A 294 5.91 14.62 10.40
CA VAL A 294 5.04 14.73 11.58
C VAL A 294 5.79 14.13 12.77
N ASP A 295 6.12 14.97 13.74
CA ASP A 295 6.85 14.54 14.94
C ASP A 295 6.01 13.58 15.79
N ASP A 296 6.70 12.62 16.41
CA ASP A 296 6.13 11.60 17.30
C ASP A 296 5.05 10.70 16.65
N ALA A 297 4.90 10.75 15.31
CA ALA A 297 3.97 9.91 14.58
C ALA A 297 4.65 8.66 14.01
N GLY A 298 3.92 7.54 14.04
CA GLY A 298 4.33 6.26 13.43
C GLY A 298 3.82 6.10 11.99
N HIS A 299 3.72 4.85 11.54
CA HIS A 299 3.43 4.46 10.15
C HIS A 299 2.02 4.83 9.65
N GLY A 300 1.02 4.79 10.51
CA GLY A 300 -0.39 4.85 10.08
C GLY A 300 -0.88 6.27 9.80
N PRO A 301 -1.76 6.48 8.78
CA PRO A 301 -2.36 7.77 8.50
C PRO A 301 -3.29 8.27 9.62
N GLY A 302 -3.67 7.41 10.56
CA GLY A 302 -4.46 7.75 11.76
C GLY A 302 -3.62 8.11 12.99
N ALA A 303 -2.28 8.12 12.91
CA ALA A 303 -1.45 8.59 14.01
C ALA A 303 -1.68 10.09 14.26
N PRO A 304 -1.47 10.58 15.50
CA PRO A 304 -1.67 11.99 15.83
C PRO A 304 -0.89 12.90 14.88
N GLY A 305 -1.56 13.94 14.37
CA GLY A 305 -0.98 14.90 13.42
C GLY A 305 -0.93 14.45 11.96
N MET A 306 -0.94 13.13 11.70
CA MET A 306 -0.89 12.60 10.32
C MET A 306 -2.16 12.92 9.54
N ALA A 307 -3.32 12.72 10.15
CA ALA A 307 -4.60 13.00 9.50
C ALA A 307 -4.74 14.48 9.12
N GLU A 308 -4.33 15.38 10.01
CA GLU A 308 -4.35 16.83 9.79
C GLU A 308 -3.41 17.23 8.63
N ALA A 309 -2.22 16.66 8.58
CA ALA A 309 -1.25 16.93 7.51
C ALA A 309 -1.74 16.41 6.15
N LEU A 310 -2.36 15.23 6.13
CA LEU A 310 -2.93 14.64 4.92
C LEU A 310 -4.12 15.44 4.38
N VAL A 311 -5.05 15.84 5.26
CA VAL A 311 -6.18 16.69 4.89
C VAL A 311 -5.68 18.05 4.39
N ALA A 312 -4.68 18.66 5.05
CA ALA A 312 -4.11 19.93 4.57
C ALA A 312 -3.48 19.80 3.17
N ALA A 313 -2.85 18.65 2.87
CA ALA A 313 -2.28 18.39 1.55
C ALA A 313 -3.37 18.26 0.47
N THR A 314 -4.43 17.48 0.74
CA THR A 314 -5.56 17.35 -0.21
C THR A 314 -6.31 18.66 -0.39
N ASP A 315 -6.56 19.42 0.69
CA ASP A 315 -7.21 20.74 0.62
C ASP A 315 -6.43 21.75 -0.23
N ARG A 316 -5.09 21.70 -0.17
CA ARG A 316 -4.25 22.55 -1.01
C ARG A 316 -4.49 22.27 -2.49
N TYR A 317 -4.56 20.98 -2.87
CA TYR A 317 -4.76 20.57 -4.26
C TYR A 317 -6.21 20.67 -4.73
N ALA A 318 -7.19 20.79 -3.83
CA ALA A 318 -8.59 21.03 -4.19
C ALA A 318 -8.83 22.42 -4.81
N ARG A 319 -7.93 23.38 -4.53
CA ARG A 319 -8.07 24.80 -4.92
C ARG A 319 -7.26 25.16 -6.18
N GLY A 320 -6.47 24.22 -6.68
CA GLY A 320 -5.64 24.35 -7.89
C GLY A 320 -6.29 23.61 -9.08
#